data_655f73b304fbe9fd881b0f77968fcd38
#
_entry.id   655f73b304fbe9fd881b0f77968fcd38
#
_cell.length_a   1.000
_cell.length_b   1.000
_cell.length_c   1.000
_cell.angle_alpha   90.00
_cell.angle_beta   90.00
_cell.angle_gamma   90.00
#
_symmetry.space_group_name_H-M   'P 1'
#
loop_
_entity.id
_entity.type
_entity.pdbx_description
1 polymer ?
#
loop_
_entity_poly.entity_id
_entity_poly.type
_entity_poly.pdbx_seq_one_letter_code
_entity_poly.pdbx_strand_id
1 'polypeptide(L)'
;MKGELKMDVNEYLPLRDVVFNTLRQAILTGEMEPGERLMEIQLANKLGVSRTPIREAIRKLELEGLVIMIPRKGAEVAHITVKDMRDVLEVRSALEELATTLACKNVTPEHIEELKTANRVFAVSYTHLTLPTNS
;
A
#
# COMPACT_ATOMS: atom_id res chain seq x y z
N MET A 1 8.52 -11.54 11.17
CA MET A 1 7.10 -11.26 10.84
C MET A 1 6.31 -11.18 12.13
N LYS A 2 5.70 -10.03 12.33
CA LYS A 2 4.88 -9.77 13.53
C LYS A 2 3.42 -10.08 13.19
N GLY A 3 2.89 -11.18 13.66
CA GLY A 3 1.51 -11.54 13.45
C GLY A 3 1.29 -12.69 12.49
N GLU A 4 0.05 -13.08 12.39
CA GLU A 4 -0.40 -14.19 11.55
C GLU A 4 -0.91 -13.64 10.21
N LEU A 5 -0.30 -14.06 9.12
CA LEU A 5 -0.77 -13.71 7.79
C LEU A 5 -2.06 -14.46 7.49
N LYS A 6 -3.13 -13.72 7.24
CA LYS A 6 -4.40 -14.27 6.82
C LYS A 6 -4.67 -13.88 5.38
N MET A 7 -5.07 -14.87 4.57
CA MET A 7 -5.54 -14.61 3.21
C MET A 7 -7.05 -14.39 3.23
N ASP A 8 -7.46 -13.28 2.62
CA ASP A 8 -8.86 -13.05 2.29
C ASP A 8 -9.12 -13.70 0.94
N VAL A 9 -9.70 -14.90 0.95
CA VAL A 9 -9.92 -15.67 -0.28
C VAL A 9 -11.17 -15.16 -0.96
N ASN A 10 -11.00 -14.42 -2.05
CA ASN A 10 -12.06 -14.07 -2.96
C ASN A 10 -12.09 -15.11 -4.09
N GLU A 11 -13.19 -15.84 -4.24
CA GLU A 11 -13.35 -16.91 -5.22
C GLU A 11 -13.14 -16.45 -6.67
N TYR A 12 -13.24 -15.15 -6.95
CA TYR A 12 -13.11 -14.59 -8.29
C TYR A 12 -11.69 -14.15 -8.66
N LEU A 13 -10.75 -14.15 -7.71
CA LEU A 13 -9.37 -13.75 -7.95
C LEU A 13 -8.47 -14.97 -8.14
N PRO A 14 -7.51 -14.91 -9.11
CA PRO A 14 -6.45 -15.90 -9.19
C PRO A 14 -5.67 -15.96 -7.86
N LEU A 15 -5.24 -17.18 -7.51
CA LEU A 15 -4.52 -17.40 -6.25
C LEU A 15 -3.27 -16.51 -6.11
N ARG A 16 -2.55 -16.28 -7.21
CA ARG A 16 -1.39 -15.37 -7.22
C ARG A 16 -1.76 -13.94 -6.81
N ASP A 17 -2.96 -13.46 -7.18
CA ASP A 17 -3.41 -12.11 -6.83
C ASP A 17 -3.83 -12.04 -5.36
N VAL A 18 -4.43 -13.08 -4.83
CA VAL A 18 -4.74 -13.19 -3.39
C VAL A 18 -3.45 -13.17 -2.57
N VAL A 19 -2.46 -13.95 -2.96
CA VAL A 19 -1.14 -13.98 -2.32
C VAL A 19 -0.47 -12.60 -2.43
N PHE A 20 -0.48 -12.02 -3.61
CA PHE A 20 0.08 -10.68 -3.84
C PHE A 20 -0.55 -9.64 -2.92
N ASN A 21 -1.88 -9.58 -2.85
CA ASN A 21 -2.58 -8.63 -1.99
C ASN A 21 -2.28 -8.86 -0.51
N THR A 22 -2.19 -10.11 -0.08
CA THR A 22 -1.85 -10.47 1.30
C THR A 22 -0.45 -9.97 1.67
N LEU A 23 0.55 -10.27 0.84
CA LEU A 23 1.93 -9.84 1.08
C LEU A 23 2.08 -8.33 0.98
N ARG A 24 1.41 -7.71 0.01
CA ARG A 24 1.43 -6.26 -0.15
C ARG A 24 0.90 -5.56 1.10
N GLN A 25 -0.22 -6.01 1.64
CA GLN A 25 -0.78 -5.46 2.88
C GLN A 25 0.16 -5.67 4.06
N ALA A 26 0.76 -6.84 4.19
CA ALA A 26 1.72 -7.11 5.26
C ALA A 26 2.93 -6.16 5.22
N ILE A 27 3.41 -5.81 4.02
CA ILE A 27 4.50 -4.85 3.83
C ILE A 27 4.03 -3.43 4.18
N LEU A 28 2.86 -3.03 3.68
CA LEU A 28 2.35 -1.67 3.89
C LEU A 28 1.93 -1.39 5.32
N THR A 29 1.47 -2.40 6.04
CA THR A 29 1.08 -2.26 7.47
C THR A 29 2.25 -2.43 8.43
N GLY A 30 3.41 -2.85 7.95
CA GLY A 30 4.58 -3.07 8.78
C GLY A 30 4.65 -4.43 9.46
N GLU A 31 3.73 -5.35 9.15
CA GLU A 31 3.83 -6.74 9.61
C GLU A 31 5.09 -7.42 9.08
N MET A 32 5.44 -7.13 7.83
CA MET A 32 6.73 -7.44 7.24
C MET A 32 7.58 -6.18 7.24
N GLU A 33 8.66 -6.21 8.00
CA GLU A 33 9.52 -5.04 8.17
C GLU A 33 10.48 -4.84 6.99
N PRO A 34 10.90 -3.59 6.70
CA PRO A 34 11.94 -3.34 5.72
C PRO A 34 13.19 -4.19 6.00
N GLY A 35 13.74 -4.81 4.96
CA GLY A 35 14.88 -5.71 5.08
C GLY A 35 14.53 -7.16 5.45
N GLU A 36 13.28 -7.45 5.79
CA GLU A 36 12.84 -8.82 6.07
C GLU A 36 12.85 -9.65 4.79
N ARG A 37 13.35 -10.87 4.89
CA ARG A 37 13.45 -11.79 3.74
C ARG A 37 12.12 -12.47 3.46
N LEU A 38 11.77 -12.56 2.18
CA LEU A 38 10.63 -13.33 1.72
C LEU A 38 11.11 -14.72 1.26
N MET A 39 10.88 -15.71 2.11
CA MET A 39 11.28 -17.09 1.83
C MET A 39 10.10 -17.83 1.19
N GLU A 40 10.25 -18.24 -0.08
CA GLU A 40 9.18 -18.90 -0.84
C GLU A 40 8.58 -20.11 -0.12
N ILE A 41 9.45 -20.98 0.40
CA ILE A 41 9.00 -22.21 1.08
C ILE A 41 8.22 -21.89 2.34
N GLN A 42 8.73 -20.97 3.16
CA GLN A 42 8.06 -20.58 4.40
C GLN A 42 6.72 -19.90 4.14
N LEU A 43 6.68 -19.02 3.17
CA LEU A 43 5.44 -18.33 2.78
C LEU A 43 4.41 -19.31 2.19
N ALA A 44 4.86 -20.24 1.34
CA ALA A 44 3.99 -21.27 0.79
C ALA A 44 3.35 -22.12 1.89
N ASN A 45 4.16 -22.55 2.87
CA ASN A 45 3.67 -23.32 4.02
C ASN A 45 2.72 -22.50 4.90
N LYS A 46 3.05 -21.24 5.14
CA LYS A 46 2.23 -20.35 5.97
C LYS A 46 0.86 -20.06 5.36
N LEU A 47 0.83 -19.84 4.06
CA LEU A 47 -0.40 -19.52 3.34
C LEU A 47 -1.15 -20.74 2.81
N GLY A 48 -0.58 -21.94 2.95
CA GLY A 48 -1.20 -23.17 2.50
C GLY A 48 -1.33 -23.27 0.98
N VAL A 49 -0.36 -22.74 0.24
CA VAL A 49 -0.35 -22.73 -1.23
C VAL A 49 0.96 -23.32 -1.75
N SER A 50 1.00 -23.61 -3.06
CA SER A 50 2.25 -24.03 -3.70
C SER A 50 3.21 -22.85 -3.86
N ARG A 51 4.44 -23.13 -4.28
CA ARG A 51 5.48 -22.09 -4.45
C ARG A 51 5.24 -21.19 -5.66
N THR A 52 4.54 -21.68 -6.68
CA THR A 52 4.33 -20.93 -7.91
C THR A 52 3.59 -19.60 -7.71
N PRO A 53 2.41 -19.55 -7.05
CA PRO A 53 1.73 -18.28 -6.79
C PRO A 53 2.55 -17.36 -5.88
N ILE A 54 3.35 -17.90 -4.97
CA ILE A 54 4.26 -17.11 -4.12
C ILE A 54 5.33 -16.42 -4.99
N ARG A 55 5.95 -17.18 -5.88
CA ARG A 55 6.99 -16.65 -6.78
C ARG A 55 6.44 -15.57 -7.71
N GLU A 56 5.26 -15.77 -8.26
CA GLU A 56 4.59 -14.79 -9.11
C GLU A 56 4.23 -13.51 -8.33
N ALA A 57 3.75 -13.66 -7.11
CA ALA A 57 3.43 -12.54 -6.24
C ALA A 57 4.68 -11.73 -5.87
N ILE A 58 5.78 -12.39 -5.53
CA ILE A 58 7.05 -11.72 -5.22
C ILE A 58 7.57 -10.94 -6.44
N ARG A 59 7.47 -11.52 -7.63
CA ARG A 59 7.86 -10.83 -8.87
C ARG A 59 7.03 -9.56 -9.08
N LYS A 60 5.74 -9.62 -8.80
CA LYS A 60 4.84 -8.46 -8.91
C LYS A 60 5.17 -7.39 -7.88
N LEU A 61 5.50 -7.78 -6.65
CA LEU A 61 5.95 -6.86 -5.60
C LEU A 61 7.28 -6.19 -5.98
N GLU A 62 8.18 -6.91 -6.62
CA GLU A 62 9.43 -6.36 -7.13
C GLU A 62 9.17 -5.30 -8.19
N LEU A 63 8.25 -5.54 -9.11
CA LEU A 63 7.84 -4.58 -10.13
C LEU A 63 7.25 -3.30 -9.52
N GLU A 64 6.56 -3.41 -8.40
CA GLU A 64 6.02 -2.25 -7.66
C GLU A 64 7.07 -1.56 -6.78
N GLY A 65 8.26 -2.12 -6.66
CA GLY A 65 9.32 -1.54 -5.83
C GLY A 65 9.19 -1.82 -4.33
N LEU A 66 8.26 -2.68 -3.92
CA LEU A 66 8.07 -3.06 -2.52
C LEU A 66 9.05 -4.14 -2.05
N VAL A 67 9.61 -4.88 -2.98
CA VAL A 67 10.57 -5.96 -2.77
C VAL A 67 11.75 -5.74 -3.68
N ILE A 68 12.95 -6.06 -3.18
CA ILE A 68 14.17 -6.05 -3.96
C ILE A 68 14.76 -7.46 -3.99
N MET A 69 15.38 -7.82 -5.11
CA MET A 69 16.12 -9.07 -5.25
C MET A 69 17.59 -8.82 -4.96
N ILE A 70 18.12 -9.50 -3.97
CA ILE A 70 19.54 -9.40 -3.62
C ILE A 70 20.25 -10.65 -4.12
N PRO A 71 21.32 -10.53 -4.93
CA PRO A 71 22.07 -11.68 -5.41
C PRO A 71 22.49 -12.59 -4.25
N ARG A 72 22.24 -13.89 -4.40
CA ARG A 72 22.53 -14.96 -3.43
C ARG A 72 21.71 -14.94 -2.15
N LYS A 73 20.94 -13.86 -1.85
CA LYS A 73 20.10 -13.74 -0.67
C LYS A 73 18.61 -13.89 -0.94
N GLY A 74 18.18 -13.69 -2.20
CA GLY A 74 16.79 -13.75 -2.59
C GLY A 74 16.04 -12.45 -2.39
N ALA A 75 14.74 -12.53 -2.19
CA ALA A 75 13.87 -11.38 -2.06
C ALA A 75 13.85 -10.84 -0.63
N GLU A 76 13.86 -9.53 -0.48
CA GLU A 76 13.60 -8.89 0.81
C GLU A 76 12.76 -7.62 0.65
N VAL A 77 12.08 -7.23 1.72
CA VAL A 77 11.27 -6.02 1.75
C VAL A 77 12.16 -4.79 1.55
N ALA A 78 11.79 -3.94 0.61
CA ALA A 78 12.57 -2.75 0.28
C ALA A 78 12.59 -1.74 1.43
N HIS A 79 13.71 -1.04 1.56
CA HIS A 79 13.83 0.11 2.45
C HIS A 79 13.38 1.36 1.71
N ILE A 80 12.62 2.22 2.41
CA ILE A 80 12.27 3.54 1.90
C ILE A 80 13.24 4.54 2.51
N THR A 81 14.00 5.22 1.66
CA THR A 81 14.94 6.25 2.12
C THR A 81 14.23 7.60 2.27
N VAL A 82 14.83 8.50 3.05
CA VAL A 82 14.35 9.89 3.17
C VAL A 82 14.34 10.58 1.80
N LYS A 83 15.34 10.26 0.96
CA LYS A 83 15.39 10.77 -0.42
C LYS A 83 14.19 10.30 -1.24
N ASP A 84 13.84 9.02 -1.17
CA ASP A 84 12.69 8.47 -1.89
C ASP A 84 11.39 9.15 -1.47
N MET A 85 11.21 9.35 -0.16
CA MET A 85 10.04 10.07 0.37
C MET A 85 9.97 11.50 -0.14
N ARG A 86 11.11 12.20 -0.18
CA ARG A 86 11.20 13.57 -0.68
C ARG A 86 10.86 13.65 -2.16
N ASP A 87 11.41 12.73 -2.97
CA ASP A 87 11.16 12.66 -4.40
C ASP A 87 9.66 12.43 -4.69
N VAL A 88 9.03 11.52 -3.96
CA VAL A 88 7.58 11.26 -4.07
C VAL A 88 6.76 12.50 -3.69
N LEU A 89 7.13 13.18 -2.62
CA LEU A 89 6.43 14.40 -2.18
C LEU A 89 6.56 15.53 -3.19
N GLU A 90 7.72 15.68 -3.83
CA GLU A 90 7.91 16.67 -4.90
C GLU A 90 7.00 16.41 -6.09
N VAL A 91 6.95 15.17 -6.56
CA VAL A 91 6.07 14.77 -7.68
C VAL A 91 4.60 14.96 -7.30
N ARG A 92 4.22 14.52 -6.12
CA ARG A 92 2.86 14.65 -5.61
C ARG A 92 2.43 16.11 -5.52
N SER A 93 3.29 16.98 -5.00
CA SER A 93 3.02 18.42 -4.89
C SER A 93 2.80 19.06 -6.26
N ALA A 94 3.61 18.72 -7.25
CA ALA A 94 3.47 19.20 -8.61
C ALA A 94 2.15 18.75 -9.25
N LEU A 95 1.78 17.48 -9.05
CA LEU A 95 0.53 16.93 -9.58
C LEU A 95 -0.70 17.54 -8.88
N GLU A 96 -0.66 17.72 -7.58
CA GLU A 96 -1.74 18.34 -6.82
C GLU A 96 -1.95 19.81 -7.22
N GLU A 97 -0.86 20.54 -7.45
CA GLU A 97 -0.91 21.92 -7.93
C GLU A 97 -1.55 21.99 -9.31
N LEU A 98 -1.12 21.13 -10.23
CA LEU A 98 -1.71 21.03 -11.57
C LEU A 98 -3.20 20.66 -11.52
N ALA A 99 -3.54 19.66 -10.74
CA ALA A 99 -4.92 19.21 -10.57
C ALA A 99 -5.81 20.31 -10.01
N THR A 100 -5.33 21.04 -9.00
CA THR A 100 -6.04 22.17 -8.41
C THR A 100 -6.24 23.29 -9.43
N THR A 101 -5.22 23.62 -10.21
CA THR A 101 -5.30 24.64 -11.26
C THR A 101 -6.35 24.28 -12.33
N LEU A 102 -6.33 23.03 -12.78
CA LEU A 102 -7.30 22.53 -13.77
C LEU A 102 -8.71 22.48 -13.20
N ALA A 103 -8.87 22.07 -11.95
CA ALA A 103 -10.16 22.04 -11.27
C ALA A 103 -10.75 23.44 -11.15
N CYS A 104 -9.95 24.44 -10.77
CA CYS A 104 -10.41 25.83 -10.68
C CYS A 104 -10.90 26.39 -12.01
N LYS A 105 -10.33 25.95 -13.13
CA LYS A 105 -10.77 26.37 -14.47
C LYS A 105 -12.10 25.74 -14.90
N ASN A 106 -12.42 24.57 -14.38
CA ASN A 106 -13.56 23.75 -14.82
C ASN A 106 -14.63 23.58 -13.74
N VAL A 107 -14.47 24.23 -12.59
CA VAL A 107 -15.40 24.09 -11.46
C VAL A 107 -16.76 24.75 -11.78
N THR A 108 -17.82 24.05 -11.38
CA THR A 108 -19.20 24.57 -11.44
C THR A 108 -19.72 24.84 -10.01
N PRO A 109 -20.80 25.65 -9.85
CA PRO A 109 -21.41 25.84 -8.53
C PRO A 109 -21.82 24.53 -7.84
N GLU A 110 -22.29 23.56 -8.63
CA GLU A 110 -22.65 22.21 -8.13
C GLU A 110 -21.43 21.49 -7.56
N HIS A 111 -20.29 21.54 -8.23
CA HIS A 111 -19.05 20.96 -7.76
C HIS A 111 -18.59 21.60 -6.44
N ILE A 112 -18.77 22.91 -6.29
CA ILE A 112 -18.42 23.62 -5.06
C ILE A 112 -19.27 23.12 -3.89
N GLU A 113 -20.56 22.92 -4.08
CA GLU A 113 -21.45 22.40 -3.05
C GLU A 113 -21.10 20.96 -2.67
N GLU A 114 -20.75 20.10 -3.65
CA GLU A 114 -20.30 18.74 -3.40
C GLU A 114 -19.01 18.73 -2.58
N LEU A 115 -18.04 19.59 -2.90
CA LEU A 115 -16.79 19.73 -2.15
C LEU A 115 -17.02 20.19 -0.72
N LYS A 116 -17.90 21.16 -0.51
CA LYS A 116 -18.28 21.64 0.83
C LYS A 116 -18.90 20.51 1.66
N THR A 117 -19.77 19.71 1.05
CA THR A 117 -20.39 18.55 1.69
C THR A 117 -19.35 17.49 2.06
N ALA A 118 -18.45 17.17 1.13
CA ALA A 118 -17.39 16.22 1.37
C ALA A 118 -16.45 16.66 2.52
N ASN A 119 -16.10 17.95 2.55
CA ASN A 119 -15.29 18.52 3.61
C ASN A 119 -15.98 18.43 4.99
N ARG A 120 -17.27 18.69 5.04
CA ARG A 120 -18.04 18.55 6.29
C ARG A 120 -18.05 17.12 6.79
N VAL A 121 -18.28 16.15 5.89
CA VAL A 121 -18.27 14.72 6.24
C VAL A 121 -16.87 14.30 6.71
N PHE A 122 -15.83 14.73 6.03
CA PHE A 122 -14.44 14.45 6.41
C PHE A 122 -14.10 15.02 7.80
N ALA A 123 -14.47 16.27 8.06
CA ALA A 123 -14.24 16.92 9.35
C ALA A 123 -14.91 16.16 10.49
N VAL A 124 -16.15 15.70 10.32
CA VAL A 124 -16.86 14.87 11.30
C VAL A 124 -16.14 13.54 11.51
N SER A 125 -15.79 12.85 10.45
CA SER A 125 -15.05 11.57 10.53
C SER A 125 -13.70 11.72 11.22
N TYR A 126 -12.96 12.77 10.89
CA TYR A 126 -11.66 13.06 11.51
C TYR A 126 -11.82 13.34 13.01
N THR A 127 -12.82 14.09 13.41
CA THR A 127 -13.09 14.38 14.82
C THR A 127 -13.41 13.11 15.63
N HIS A 128 -14.11 12.15 15.01
CA HIS A 128 -14.41 10.86 15.64
C HIS A 128 -13.21 9.92 15.69
N LEU A 129 -12.26 10.04 14.76
CA LEU A 129 -11.07 9.20 14.69
C LEU A 129 -9.92 9.69 15.56
N THR A 130 -9.89 10.97 15.91
CA THR A 130 -8.91 11.50 16.84
C THR A 130 -9.25 11.02 18.25
N LEU A 131 -8.34 10.20 18.80
CA LEU A 131 -8.43 9.83 20.20
C LEU A 131 -8.34 11.09 21.07
N PRO A 132 -9.17 11.18 22.14
CA PRO A 132 -9.03 12.28 23.08
C PRO A 132 -7.61 12.26 23.62
N THR A 133 -6.88 13.33 23.38
CA THR A 133 -5.58 13.54 24.00
C THR A 133 -5.84 13.68 25.50
N ASN A 134 -5.40 12.69 26.23
CA ASN A 134 -5.39 12.82 27.68
C ASN A 134 -4.46 13.96 28.07
N SER A 135 -5.04 14.97 28.46
CA SER A 135 -4.32 15.98 29.21
C SER A 135 -3.95 15.43 30.59
#